data_8740219fff6ede36452cbf6a00f957e3
#
_entry.id   8740219fff6ede36452cbf6a00f957e3
#
_cell.length_a   1.000
_cell.length_b   1.000
_cell.length_c   1.000
_cell.angle_alpha   90.00
_cell.angle_beta   90.00
_cell.angle_gamma   90.00
#
_symmetry.space_group_name_H-M   'P 1'
#
loop_
_entity.id
_entity.type
_entity.pdbx_description
1 polymer ?
#
loop_
_entity_poly.entity_id
_entity_poly.type
_entity_poly.pdbx_seq_one_letter_code
_entity_poly.pdbx_strand_id
1 'polypeptide(L)'
;MTAPTSQAVLSASVPPRAGRGWGPLRLLLRLVRDPAVCIAIVLLLVIALCAISAPLIAPYHPNDISPFSTLKGPSSAHLLGTDENGRDVLSRVIYGSRVSLTVGFISVGIALLVGVPLGLISGYAGRWADSLIMRTMDAILAFPALILALAIVAMLGQGINQLMIAIGVTSIPVFARLVRAQTLSLKTLDFAVAARSMGAPARRILARHILPNTLAPIIVQASLGMAFAILAEAGLSFLGVGIRPPTATWGGMLQKALRSTQRAPTLSIFPGIAIFLTVLALNLVGDGLRDVLDPRLRGRLQDGRR
;
A
#
# COMPACT_ATOMS: atom_id res chain seq x y z
N MET A 1 41.36 52.61 -26.22
CA MET A 1 40.16 52.30 -25.43
C MET A 1 39.16 51.60 -26.33
N THR A 2 39.22 50.24 -26.37
CA THR A 2 38.32 49.42 -27.19
C THR A 2 37.38 48.69 -26.22
N ALA A 3 36.10 48.94 -26.37
CA ALA A 3 35.03 48.30 -25.58
C ALA A 3 34.92 46.79 -25.93
N PRO A 4 34.75 45.89 -24.98
CA PRO A 4 34.54 44.48 -25.27
C PRO A 4 33.09 44.25 -25.72
N THR A 5 32.95 43.60 -26.84
CA THR A 5 31.68 43.19 -27.50
C THR A 5 30.88 42.22 -26.62
N SER A 6 29.67 42.67 -26.33
CA SER A 6 28.61 41.92 -25.67
C SER A 6 28.05 40.80 -26.58
N GLN A 7 28.65 39.62 -26.58
CA GLN A 7 28.12 38.40 -27.24
C GLN A 7 28.13 37.16 -26.38
N ALA A 8 28.08 37.28 -25.05
CA ALA A 8 28.13 36.14 -24.12
C ALA A 8 26.87 35.94 -23.25
N VAL A 9 25.72 36.33 -23.74
CA VAL A 9 24.43 36.09 -22.98
C VAL A 9 23.37 35.67 -23.97
N LEU A 10 23.30 34.41 -24.32
CA LEU A 10 22.11 33.72 -24.82
C LEU A 10 22.40 32.23 -25.12
N SER A 11 23.10 31.53 -24.24
CA SER A 11 22.92 30.07 -24.15
C SER A 11 21.80 29.79 -23.13
N ALA A 12 20.58 30.14 -23.52
CA ALA A 12 19.41 29.64 -22.82
C ALA A 12 19.45 28.12 -22.91
N SER A 13 19.82 27.48 -21.81
CA SER A 13 19.72 26.05 -21.64
C SER A 13 18.27 25.65 -21.88
N VAL A 14 18.00 25.10 -23.07
CA VAL A 14 16.72 24.48 -23.41
C VAL A 14 16.45 23.46 -22.33
N PRO A 15 15.37 23.60 -21.55
CA PRO A 15 15.05 22.60 -20.55
C PRO A 15 14.91 21.26 -21.26
N PRO A 16 15.42 20.16 -20.68
CA PRO A 16 15.35 18.86 -21.31
C PRO A 16 13.89 18.55 -21.62
N ARG A 17 13.60 18.35 -22.91
CA ARG A 17 12.30 17.95 -23.40
C ARG A 17 11.76 16.87 -22.50
N ALA A 18 10.55 17.06 -21.94
CA ALA A 18 9.81 16.07 -21.18
C ALA A 18 9.81 14.78 -22.01
N GLY A 19 10.70 13.87 -21.64
CA GLY A 19 11.02 12.70 -22.44
C GLY A 19 9.81 11.79 -22.55
N ARG A 20 9.59 11.27 -23.73
CA ARG A 20 8.69 10.19 -24.16
C ARG A 20 8.25 9.32 -22.99
N GLY A 21 6.92 9.24 -22.80
CA GLY A 21 6.29 8.43 -21.77
C GLY A 21 6.92 7.03 -21.71
N TRP A 22 7.19 6.60 -20.51
CA TRP A 22 7.75 5.29 -20.26
C TRP A 22 6.73 4.26 -20.70
N GLY A 23 7.04 3.47 -21.70
CA GLY A 23 6.25 2.27 -22.00
C GLY A 23 6.30 1.35 -20.76
N PRO A 24 5.17 0.72 -20.38
CA PRO A 24 5.09 -0.15 -19.20
C PRO A 24 6.19 -1.23 -19.17
N LEU A 25 6.61 -1.69 -20.34
CA LEU A 25 7.68 -2.66 -20.50
C LEU A 25 9.06 -2.15 -20.00
N ARG A 26 9.40 -0.88 -20.24
CA ARG A 26 10.67 -0.31 -19.77
C ARG A 26 10.69 -0.10 -18.25
N LEU A 27 9.55 0.18 -17.67
CA LEU A 27 9.37 0.30 -16.23
C LEU A 27 9.56 -1.07 -15.56
N LEU A 28 8.93 -2.11 -16.09
CA LEU A 28 9.09 -3.50 -15.64
C LEU A 28 10.55 -3.97 -15.74
N LEU A 29 11.21 -3.74 -16.89
CA LEU A 29 12.61 -4.13 -17.08
C LEU A 29 13.58 -3.45 -16.11
N ARG A 30 13.27 -2.27 -15.61
CA ARG A 30 14.09 -1.60 -14.59
C ARG A 30 13.81 -2.10 -13.19
N LEU A 31 12.56 -2.36 -12.85
CA LEU A 31 12.19 -2.98 -11.58
C LEU A 31 12.87 -4.34 -11.40
N VAL A 32 12.92 -5.14 -12.45
CA VAL A 32 13.54 -6.49 -12.42
C VAL A 32 15.09 -6.44 -12.40
N ARG A 33 15.71 -5.28 -12.60
CA ARG A 33 17.18 -5.15 -12.52
C ARG A 33 17.73 -5.15 -11.11
N ASP A 34 16.94 -4.74 -10.13
CA ASP A 34 17.29 -4.87 -8.72
C ASP A 34 16.90 -6.26 -8.23
N PRO A 35 17.85 -7.10 -7.81
CA PRO A 35 17.57 -8.46 -7.36
C PRO A 35 16.64 -8.49 -6.15
N ALA A 36 16.71 -7.51 -5.24
CA ALA A 36 15.85 -7.45 -4.07
C ALA A 36 14.39 -7.18 -4.47
N VAL A 37 14.18 -6.25 -5.41
CA VAL A 37 12.85 -5.95 -5.95
C VAL A 37 12.29 -7.13 -6.75
N CYS A 38 13.14 -7.82 -7.52
CA CYS A 38 12.75 -9.01 -8.27
C CYS A 38 12.27 -10.12 -7.33
N ILE A 39 13.03 -10.42 -6.29
CA ILE A 39 12.64 -11.41 -5.25
C ILE A 39 11.33 -11.01 -4.59
N ALA A 40 11.17 -9.73 -4.25
CA ALA A 40 9.95 -9.22 -3.63
C ALA A 40 8.72 -9.38 -4.54
N ILE A 41 8.85 -9.08 -5.84
CA ILE A 41 7.78 -9.29 -6.83
C ILE A 41 7.41 -10.77 -6.94
N VAL A 42 8.40 -11.66 -7.05
CA VAL A 42 8.17 -13.11 -7.11
C VAL A 42 7.47 -13.58 -5.85
N LEU A 43 7.90 -13.13 -4.68
CA LEU A 43 7.28 -13.49 -3.40
C LEU A 43 5.82 -13.03 -3.33
N LEU A 44 5.53 -11.78 -3.73
CA LEU A 44 4.14 -11.28 -3.79
C LEU A 44 3.28 -12.07 -4.78
N LEU A 45 3.85 -12.43 -5.94
CA LEU A 45 3.15 -13.27 -6.92
C LEU A 45 2.84 -14.65 -6.34
N VAL A 46 3.79 -15.29 -5.65
CA VAL A 46 3.57 -16.57 -4.98
C VAL A 46 2.46 -16.45 -3.93
N ILE A 47 2.52 -15.42 -3.07
CA ILE A 47 1.50 -15.20 -2.04
C ILE A 47 0.12 -14.94 -2.68
N ALA A 48 0.06 -14.14 -3.75
CA ALA A 48 -1.18 -13.87 -4.47
C ALA A 48 -1.73 -15.12 -5.16
N LEU A 49 -0.87 -15.94 -5.77
CA LEU A 49 -1.26 -17.23 -6.34
C LEU A 49 -1.76 -18.19 -5.26
N CYS A 50 -1.08 -18.28 -4.12
CA CYS A 50 -1.55 -19.05 -2.96
C CYS A 50 -2.93 -18.56 -2.48
N ALA A 51 -3.15 -17.25 -2.43
CA ALA A 51 -4.45 -16.68 -2.04
C ALA A 51 -5.57 -17.03 -3.02
N ILE A 52 -5.30 -16.94 -4.33
CA ILE A 52 -6.30 -17.24 -5.38
C ILE A 52 -6.59 -18.73 -5.43
N SER A 53 -5.55 -19.55 -5.45
CA SER A 53 -5.65 -21.00 -5.57
C SER A 53 -5.81 -21.73 -4.23
N ALA A 54 -6.07 -21.00 -3.14
CA ALA A 54 -6.23 -21.58 -1.80
C ALA A 54 -7.16 -22.81 -1.75
N PRO A 55 -8.34 -22.83 -2.41
CA PRO A 55 -9.21 -24.01 -2.42
C PRO A 55 -8.62 -25.25 -3.10
N LEU A 56 -7.61 -25.06 -3.97
CA LEU A 56 -6.99 -26.13 -4.76
C LEU A 56 -5.70 -26.66 -4.11
N ILE A 57 -4.95 -25.80 -3.42
CA ILE A 57 -3.62 -26.14 -2.88
C ILE A 57 -3.63 -26.44 -1.39
N ALA A 58 -4.65 -25.99 -0.64
CA ALA A 58 -4.75 -26.28 0.78
C ALA A 58 -5.08 -27.78 0.99
N PRO A 59 -4.29 -28.50 1.81
CA PRO A 59 -4.52 -29.93 2.04
C PRO A 59 -5.88 -30.24 2.67
N TYR A 60 -6.39 -29.31 3.50
CA TYR A 60 -7.63 -29.46 4.24
C TYR A 60 -8.49 -28.19 4.12
N HIS A 61 -9.78 -28.31 4.39
CA HIS A 61 -10.59 -27.11 4.54
C HIS A 61 -10.19 -26.34 5.82
N PRO A 62 -10.03 -25.01 5.81
CA PRO A 62 -9.43 -24.24 6.90
C PRO A 62 -10.22 -24.29 8.22
N ASN A 63 -11.45 -24.74 8.17
CA ASN A 63 -12.33 -24.84 9.33
C ASN A 63 -12.63 -26.28 9.76
N ASP A 64 -12.07 -27.29 9.07
CA ASP A 64 -12.24 -28.69 9.47
C ASP A 64 -11.62 -28.92 10.84
N ILE A 65 -12.43 -29.42 11.76
CA ILE A 65 -12.07 -29.67 13.15
C ILE A 65 -11.78 -31.15 13.34
N SER A 66 -10.58 -31.47 13.89
CA SER A 66 -10.20 -32.82 14.25
C SER A 66 -9.90 -32.90 15.75
N PRO A 67 -10.86 -33.28 16.59
CA PRO A 67 -10.72 -33.26 18.06
C PRO A 67 -9.56 -34.13 18.56
N PHE A 68 -9.24 -35.21 17.82
CA PHE A 68 -8.13 -36.12 18.17
C PHE A 68 -6.75 -35.62 17.74
N SER A 69 -6.69 -34.46 17.06
CA SER A 69 -5.45 -33.90 16.51
C SER A 69 -5.17 -32.48 17.01
N THR A 70 -5.61 -32.14 18.23
CA THR A 70 -5.40 -30.81 18.81
C THR A 70 -3.93 -30.60 19.21
N LEU A 71 -3.39 -29.41 18.87
CA LEU A 71 -2.04 -28.94 19.21
C LEU A 71 -0.93 -29.96 18.86
N LYS A 72 -1.11 -30.75 17.79
CA LYS A 72 -0.06 -31.63 17.28
C LYS A 72 1.00 -30.82 16.53
N GLY A 73 2.25 -31.19 16.74
CA GLY A 73 3.39 -30.66 16.00
C GLY A 73 3.36 -31.03 14.51
N PRO A 74 4.30 -30.51 13.72
CA PRO A 74 4.46 -30.83 12.30
C PRO A 74 4.57 -32.34 12.09
N SER A 75 3.83 -32.86 11.09
CA SER A 75 3.79 -34.30 10.73
C SER A 75 3.51 -34.46 9.24
N SER A 76 3.62 -35.65 8.69
CA SER A 76 3.26 -35.95 7.31
C SER A 76 1.79 -35.68 6.97
N ALA A 77 0.89 -35.81 7.96
CA ALA A 77 -0.52 -35.48 7.82
C ALA A 77 -0.78 -33.97 7.94
N HIS A 78 -0.06 -33.28 8.81
CA HIS A 78 -0.21 -31.86 9.07
C HIS A 78 1.17 -31.17 9.02
N LEU A 79 1.58 -30.68 7.84
CA LEU A 79 2.94 -30.18 7.58
C LEU A 79 3.39 -29.09 8.56
N LEU A 80 2.49 -28.19 8.97
CA LEU A 80 2.77 -27.12 9.95
C LEU A 80 2.13 -27.37 11.32
N GLY A 81 1.58 -28.59 11.54
CA GLY A 81 0.86 -28.94 12.75
C GLY A 81 -0.60 -28.49 12.76
N THR A 82 -1.24 -28.58 13.92
CA THR A 82 -2.66 -28.29 14.12
C THR A 82 -2.89 -27.27 15.23
N ASP A 83 -4.00 -26.50 15.14
CA ASP A 83 -4.39 -25.51 16.15
C ASP A 83 -5.12 -26.16 17.37
N GLU A 84 -5.57 -25.31 18.30
CA GLU A 84 -6.32 -25.71 19.51
C GLU A 84 -7.58 -26.53 19.21
N ASN A 85 -8.14 -26.39 18.02
CA ASN A 85 -9.34 -27.11 17.57
C ASN A 85 -8.99 -28.29 16.63
N GLY A 86 -7.70 -28.62 16.47
CA GLY A 86 -7.25 -29.64 15.54
C GLY A 86 -7.32 -29.26 14.07
N ARG A 87 -7.42 -27.95 13.74
CA ARG A 87 -7.45 -27.47 12.35
C ARG A 87 -6.04 -27.36 11.80
N ASP A 88 -5.87 -27.66 10.51
CA ASP A 88 -4.58 -27.63 9.84
C ASP A 88 -4.02 -26.21 9.71
N VAL A 89 -2.82 -25.99 10.26
CA VAL A 89 -2.18 -24.66 10.29
C VAL A 89 -1.78 -24.21 8.89
N LEU A 90 -1.25 -25.10 8.04
CA LEU A 90 -0.85 -24.76 6.66
C LEU A 90 -2.05 -24.27 5.85
N SER A 91 -3.15 -25.00 5.86
CA SER A 91 -4.38 -24.62 5.19
C SER A 91 -4.88 -23.27 5.67
N ARG A 92 -4.81 -23.00 6.97
CA ARG A 92 -5.21 -21.73 7.56
C ARG A 92 -4.28 -20.56 7.18
N VAL A 93 -2.97 -20.79 7.08
CA VAL A 93 -2.01 -19.76 6.59
C VAL A 93 -2.29 -19.43 5.13
N ILE A 94 -2.55 -20.43 4.29
CA ILE A 94 -2.89 -20.25 2.88
C ILE A 94 -4.20 -19.46 2.73
N TYR A 95 -5.27 -19.86 3.41
CA TYR A 95 -6.55 -19.13 3.37
C TYR A 95 -6.46 -17.75 4.02
N GLY A 96 -5.61 -17.59 5.04
CA GLY A 96 -5.34 -16.31 5.69
C GLY A 96 -4.74 -15.27 4.74
N SER A 97 -3.88 -15.69 3.79
CA SER A 97 -3.32 -14.80 2.77
C SER A 97 -4.42 -14.11 1.94
N ARG A 98 -5.47 -14.85 1.60
CA ARG A 98 -6.63 -14.35 0.86
C ARG A 98 -7.31 -13.20 1.60
N VAL A 99 -7.51 -13.36 2.89
CA VAL A 99 -8.18 -12.35 3.73
C VAL A 99 -7.28 -11.12 3.90
N SER A 100 -6.02 -11.31 4.28
CA SER A 100 -5.09 -10.22 4.55
C SER A 100 -4.79 -9.39 3.29
N LEU A 101 -4.61 -10.03 2.12
CA LEU A 101 -4.45 -9.31 0.85
C LEU A 101 -5.72 -8.54 0.46
N THR A 102 -6.91 -9.13 0.66
CA THR A 102 -8.19 -8.45 0.37
C THR A 102 -8.37 -7.23 1.25
N VAL A 103 -8.07 -7.34 2.55
CA VAL A 103 -8.12 -6.20 3.48
C VAL A 103 -7.15 -5.10 3.04
N GLY A 104 -5.90 -5.46 2.72
CA GLY A 104 -4.90 -4.51 2.24
C GLY A 104 -5.36 -3.76 1.00
N PHE A 105 -5.83 -4.49 -0.01
CA PHE A 105 -6.25 -3.92 -1.28
C PHE A 105 -7.49 -3.03 -1.17
N ILE A 106 -8.53 -3.49 -0.46
CA ILE A 106 -9.79 -2.74 -0.34
C ILE A 106 -9.60 -1.52 0.56
N SER A 107 -8.89 -1.62 1.68
CA SER A 107 -8.63 -0.48 2.56
C SER A 107 -7.86 0.64 1.85
N VAL A 108 -6.81 0.29 1.11
CA VAL A 108 -6.07 1.26 0.30
C VAL A 108 -6.94 1.80 -0.84
N GLY A 109 -7.77 0.96 -1.46
CA GLY A 109 -8.75 1.38 -2.45
C GLY A 109 -9.70 2.45 -1.91
N ILE A 110 -10.25 2.28 -0.71
CA ILE A 110 -11.10 3.28 -0.03
C ILE A 110 -10.31 4.57 0.19
N ALA A 111 -9.09 4.47 0.72
CA ALA A 111 -8.24 5.63 0.97
C ALA A 111 -7.90 6.40 -0.30
N LEU A 112 -7.65 5.71 -1.41
CA LEU A 112 -7.41 6.30 -2.73
C LEU A 112 -8.67 6.97 -3.30
N LEU A 113 -9.81 6.28 -3.28
CA LEU A 113 -11.07 6.78 -3.84
C LEU A 113 -11.53 8.07 -3.17
N VAL A 114 -11.24 8.25 -1.89
CA VAL A 114 -11.63 9.44 -1.13
C VAL A 114 -10.46 10.44 -1.04
N GLY A 115 -9.27 9.97 -0.67
CA GLY A 115 -8.12 10.84 -0.41
C GLY A 115 -7.58 11.54 -1.65
N VAL A 116 -7.54 10.85 -2.81
CA VAL A 116 -7.03 11.46 -4.05
C VAL A 116 -7.92 12.62 -4.52
N PRO A 117 -9.24 12.49 -4.66
CA PRO A 117 -10.11 13.62 -5.00
C PRO A 117 -10.03 14.77 -3.99
N LEU A 118 -10.03 14.47 -2.68
CA LEU A 118 -9.91 15.50 -1.65
C LEU A 118 -8.58 16.24 -1.75
N GLY A 119 -7.48 15.55 -1.99
CA GLY A 119 -6.16 16.16 -2.19
C GLY A 119 -6.09 17.04 -3.43
N LEU A 120 -6.66 16.59 -4.56
CA LEU A 120 -6.75 17.38 -5.79
C LEU A 120 -7.57 18.66 -5.58
N ILE A 121 -8.76 18.56 -4.97
CA ILE A 121 -9.64 19.71 -4.70
C ILE A 121 -8.95 20.69 -3.75
N SER A 122 -8.42 20.21 -2.65
CA SER A 122 -7.70 20.99 -1.65
C SER A 122 -6.52 21.76 -2.27
N GLY A 123 -5.65 21.06 -3.00
CA GLY A 123 -4.47 21.66 -3.64
C GLY A 123 -4.80 22.65 -4.74
N TYR A 124 -5.88 22.45 -5.49
CA TYR A 124 -6.23 23.30 -6.63
C TYR A 124 -7.10 24.50 -6.23
N ALA A 125 -8.21 24.26 -5.51
CA ALA A 125 -9.16 25.31 -5.13
C ALA A 125 -8.57 26.30 -4.12
N GLY A 126 -7.73 25.81 -3.18
CA GLY A 126 -7.10 26.64 -2.16
C GLY A 126 -8.10 27.29 -1.18
N ARG A 127 -7.64 28.34 -0.47
CA ARG A 127 -8.48 29.15 0.46
C ARG A 127 -9.29 28.30 1.45
N TRP A 128 -10.61 28.58 1.56
CA TRP A 128 -11.46 27.91 2.55
C TRP A 128 -11.66 26.41 2.30
N ALA A 129 -11.71 25.97 1.02
CA ALA A 129 -11.86 24.56 0.69
C ALA A 129 -10.62 23.74 1.15
N ASP A 130 -9.42 24.29 0.92
CA ASP A 130 -8.17 23.72 1.42
C ASP A 130 -8.17 23.67 2.95
N SER A 131 -8.53 24.78 3.61
CA SER A 131 -8.56 24.87 5.07
C SER A 131 -9.54 23.87 5.69
N LEU A 132 -10.75 23.74 5.12
CA LEU A 132 -11.76 22.80 5.62
C LEU A 132 -11.32 21.33 5.46
N ILE A 133 -10.87 20.97 4.24
CA ILE A 133 -10.44 19.60 3.97
C ILE A 133 -9.24 19.24 4.87
N MET A 134 -8.22 20.10 4.94
CA MET A 134 -7.03 19.79 5.73
C MET A 134 -7.31 19.74 7.22
N ARG A 135 -8.16 20.62 7.77
CA ARG A 135 -8.59 20.52 9.18
C ARG A 135 -9.31 19.22 9.49
N THR A 136 -10.14 18.73 8.56
CA THR A 136 -10.76 17.40 8.72
C THR A 136 -9.71 16.29 8.71
N MET A 137 -8.73 16.36 7.79
CA MET A 137 -7.61 15.40 7.77
C MET A 137 -6.78 15.48 9.04
N ASP A 138 -6.55 16.68 9.56
CA ASP A 138 -5.80 16.91 10.80
C ASP A 138 -6.55 16.33 12.02
N ALA A 139 -7.88 16.48 12.05
CA ALA A 139 -8.71 15.89 13.11
C ALA A 139 -8.64 14.35 13.10
N ILE A 140 -8.63 13.71 11.92
CA ILE A 140 -8.46 12.26 11.81
C ILE A 140 -7.06 11.84 12.31
N LEU A 141 -6.01 12.58 11.93
CA LEU A 141 -4.62 12.29 12.34
C LEU A 141 -4.30 12.65 13.79
N ALA A 142 -5.15 13.42 14.47
CA ALA A 142 -5.00 13.69 15.89
C ALA A 142 -5.13 12.43 16.75
N PHE A 143 -5.79 11.41 16.24
CA PHE A 143 -5.90 10.11 16.90
C PHE A 143 -4.83 9.14 16.38
N PRO A 144 -4.19 8.34 17.23
CA PRO A 144 -3.38 7.21 16.79
C PRO A 144 -4.20 6.28 15.88
N ALA A 145 -3.68 5.96 14.69
CA ALA A 145 -4.43 5.28 13.64
C ALA A 145 -5.09 3.96 14.08
N LEU A 146 -4.37 3.13 14.88
CA LEU A 146 -4.92 1.88 15.41
C LEU A 146 -6.05 2.12 16.42
N ILE A 147 -5.95 3.16 17.24
CA ILE A 147 -6.98 3.49 18.23
C ILE A 147 -8.24 3.99 17.52
N LEU A 148 -8.08 4.83 16.49
CA LEU A 148 -9.21 5.30 15.71
C LEU A 148 -9.86 4.14 14.93
N ALA A 149 -9.08 3.26 14.33
CA ALA A 149 -9.60 2.09 13.64
C ALA A 149 -10.37 1.17 14.61
N LEU A 150 -9.84 0.94 15.82
CA LEU A 150 -10.51 0.18 16.88
C LEU A 150 -11.84 0.82 17.27
N ALA A 151 -11.88 2.14 17.46
CA ALA A 151 -13.11 2.86 17.77
C ALA A 151 -14.17 2.73 16.65
N ILE A 152 -13.74 2.85 15.38
CA ILE A 152 -14.63 2.67 14.22
C ILE A 152 -15.19 1.25 14.18
N VAL A 153 -14.36 0.21 14.38
CA VAL A 153 -14.81 -1.19 14.41
C VAL A 153 -15.74 -1.44 15.60
N ALA A 154 -15.46 -0.83 16.76
CA ALA A 154 -16.33 -0.96 17.93
C ALA A 154 -17.74 -0.37 17.67
N MET A 155 -17.84 0.72 16.91
CA MET A 155 -19.11 1.35 16.53
C MET A 155 -19.84 0.57 15.42
N LEU A 156 -19.13 0.08 14.40
CA LEU A 156 -19.71 -0.59 13.24
C LEU A 156 -19.97 -2.08 13.48
N GLY A 157 -19.38 -2.64 14.53
CA GLY A 157 -19.36 -4.07 14.81
C GLY A 157 -18.14 -4.77 14.20
N GLN A 158 -17.89 -6.01 14.63
CA GLN A 158 -16.77 -6.82 14.14
C GLN A 158 -17.10 -7.50 12.82
N GLY A 159 -16.18 -7.46 11.87
CA GLY A 159 -16.31 -8.12 10.57
C GLY A 159 -15.27 -7.62 9.57
N ILE A 160 -15.13 -8.34 8.45
CA ILE A 160 -14.15 -8.01 7.43
C ILE A 160 -14.43 -6.64 6.78
N ASN A 161 -15.69 -6.34 6.48
CA ASN A 161 -16.06 -5.08 5.82
C ASN A 161 -15.85 -3.88 6.75
N GLN A 162 -16.22 -4.01 8.02
CA GLN A 162 -16.05 -2.98 9.04
C GLN A 162 -14.59 -2.68 9.26
N LEU A 163 -13.76 -3.72 9.29
CA LEU A 163 -12.31 -3.61 9.43
C LEU A 163 -11.69 -2.88 8.23
N MET A 164 -12.08 -3.27 7.00
CA MET A 164 -11.60 -2.61 5.78
C MET A 164 -11.97 -1.11 5.73
N ILE A 165 -13.21 -0.77 6.13
CA ILE A 165 -13.65 0.62 6.22
C ILE A 165 -12.83 1.37 7.27
N ALA A 166 -12.64 0.80 8.46
CA ALA A 166 -11.89 1.45 9.54
C ALA A 166 -10.45 1.76 9.13
N ILE A 167 -9.72 0.77 8.59
CA ILE A 167 -8.34 0.95 8.12
C ILE A 167 -8.30 1.91 6.92
N GLY A 168 -9.26 1.82 6.00
CA GLY A 168 -9.36 2.71 4.85
C GLY A 168 -9.55 4.17 5.27
N VAL A 169 -10.50 4.44 6.18
CA VAL A 169 -10.78 5.81 6.68
C VAL A 169 -9.56 6.41 7.37
N THR A 170 -8.87 5.65 8.23
CA THR A 170 -7.65 6.14 8.90
C THR A 170 -6.50 6.43 7.95
N SER A 171 -6.52 5.86 6.75
CA SER A 171 -5.50 6.03 5.71
C SER A 171 -5.80 7.20 4.74
N ILE A 172 -7.05 7.71 4.67
CA ILE A 172 -7.44 8.81 3.78
C ILE A 172 -6.52 10.03 3.90
N PRO A 173 -6.18 10.53 5.10
CA PRO A 173 -5.38 11.74 5.25
C PRO A 173 -4.00 11.66 4.59
N VAL A 174 -3.37 10.49 4.62
CA VAL A 174 -2.04 10.27 4.03
C VAL A 174 -2.09 10.53 2.52
N PHE A 175 -3.09 9.96 1.82
CA PHE A 175 -3.27 10.16 0.39
C PHE A 175 -3.72 11.58 0.06
N ALA A 176 -4.63 12.15 0.84
CA ALA A 176 -5.10 13.52 0.63
C ALA A 176 -3.95 14.54 0.75
N ARG A 177 -3.11 14.44 1.77
CA ARG A 177 -1.93 15.30 1.95
C ARG A 177 -0.90 15.13 0.85
N LEU A 178 -0.60 13.88 0.46
CA LEU A 178 0.32 13.58 -0.63
C LEU A 178 -0.13 14.25 -1.93
N VAL A 179 -1.38 14.01 -2.33
CA VAL A 179 -1.93 14.52 -3.58
C VAL A 179 -2.09 16.04 -3.55
N ARG A 180 -2.46 16.62 -2.40
CA ARG A 180 -2.47 18.07 -2.21
C ARG A 180 -1.10 18.69 -2.47
N ALA A 181 -0.04 18.15 -1.87
CA ALA A 181 1.32 18.66 -2.04
C ALA A 181 1.75 18.60 -3.51
N GLN A 182 1.49 17.49 -4.21
CA GLN A 182 1.75 17.35 -5.64
C GLN A 182 0.93 18.36 -6.46
N THR A 183 -0.35 18.54 -6.15
CA THR A 183 -1.23 19.47 -6.86
C THR A 183 -0.75 20.91 -6.72
N LEU A 184 -0.32 21.33 -5.51
CA LEU A 184 0.22 22.67 -5.26
C LEU A 184 1.47 22.93 -6.11
N SER A 185 2.36 21.96 -6.23
CA SER A 185 3.57 22.06 -7.06
C SER A 185 3.23 22.07 -8.56
N LEU A 186 2.38 21.16 -9.02
CA LEU A 186 2.10 20.98 -10.45
C LEU A 186 1.25 22.12 -11.06
N LYS A 187 0.37 22.73 -10.27
CA LYS A 187 -0.52 23.81 -10.77
C LYS A 187 0.22 25.09 -11.16
N THR A 188 1.47 25.26 -10.72
CA THR A 188 2.32 26.42 -11.03
C THR A 188 3.23 26.19 -12.23
N LEU A 189 3.28 24.99 -12.79
CA LEU A 189 4.10 24.68 -13.95
C LEU A 189 3.48 25.18 -15.25
N ASP A 190 4.32 25.48 -16.25
CA ASP A 190 3.95 26.11 -17.51
C ASP A 190 2.80 25.43 -18.23
N PHE A 191 2.77 24.09 -18.25
CA PHE A 191 1.68 23.34 -18.91
C PHE A 191 0.31 23.56 -18.24
N ALA A 192 0.28 23.73 -16.91
CA ALA A 192 -0.96 23.97 -16.18
C ALA A 192 -1.41 25.43 -16.32
N VAL A 193 -0.44 26.36 -16.32
CA VAL A 193 -0.67 27.78 -16.56
C VAL A 193 -1.17 28.01 -17.98
N ALA A 194 -0.50 27.45 -19.00
CA ALA A 194 -0.92 27.52 -20.39
C ALA A 194 -2.34 26.97 -20.61
N ALA A 195 -2.65 25.80 -20.04
CA ALA A 195 -4.00 25.25 -20.13
C ALA A 195 -5.06 26.17 -19.52
N ARG A 196 -4.74 26.84 -18.41
CA ARG A 196 -5.61 27.82 -17.77
C ARG A 196 -5.79 29.08 -18.65
N SER A 197 -4.72 29.59 -19.22
CA SER A 197 -4.76 30.76 -20.12
C SER A 197 -5.57 30.51 -21.39
N MET A 198 -5.62 29.24 -21.84
CA MET A 198 -6.49 28.79 -22.95
C MET A 198 -7.96 28.57 -22.53
N GLY A 199 -8.34 28.91 -21.31
CA GLY A 199 -9.72 28.78 -20.82
C GLY A 199 -10.13 27.34 -20.43
N ALA A 200 -9.19 26.42 -20.22
CA ALA A 200 -9.54 25.06 -19.80
C ALA A 200 -10.18 25.07 -18.40
N PRO A 201 -11.33 24.39 -18.21
CA PRO A 201 -11.98 24.33 -16.91
C PRO A 201 -11.14 23.53 -15.91
N ALA A 202 -11.25 23.87 -14.62
CA ALA A 202 -10.50 23.24 -13.53
C ALA A 202 -10.54 21.70 -13.57
N ARG A 203 -11.72 21.11 -13.82
CA ARG A 203 -11.90 19.67 -13.96
C ARG A 203 -11.00 19.05 -15.03
N ARG A 204 -10.85 19.72 -16.19
CA ARG A 204 -9.99 19.25 -17.28
C ARG A 204 -8.52 19.34 -16.88
N ILE A 205 -8.12 20.43 -16.23
CA ILE A 205 -6.75 20.62 -15.76
C ILE A 205 -6.40 19.53 -14.73
N LEU A 206 -7.27 19.31 -13.74
CA LEU A 206 -7.06 18.27 -12.72
C LEU A 206 -6.97 16.88 -13.34
N ALA A 207 -7.92 16.47 -14.17
CA ALA A 207 -8.00 15.10 -14.69
C ALA A 207 -6.96 14.79 -15.77
N ARG A 208 -6.62 15.76 -16.66
CA ARG A 208 -5.72 15.53 -17.80
C ARG A 208 -4.29 15.98 -17.59
N HIS A 209 -4.05 16.93 -16.67
CA HIS A 209 -2.73 17.52 -16.52
C HIS A 209 -2.14 17.24 -15.12
N ILE A 210 -2.91 17.34 -14.03
CA ILE A 210 -2.40 17.17 -12.69
C ILE A 210 -2.41 15.69 -12.27
N LEU A 211 -3.55 15.02 -12.30
CA LEU A 211 -3.70 13.64 -11.84
C LEU A 211 -2.72 12.67 -12.52
N PRO A 212 -2.51 12.67 -13.86
CA PRO A 212 -1.55 11.75 -14.48
C PRO A 212 -0.11 11.94 -14.00
N ASN A 213 0.26 13.19 -13.65
CA ASN A 213 1.58 13.51 -13.13
C ASN A 213 1.73 13.21 -11.62
N THR A 214 0.63 12.96 -10.90
CA THR A 214 0.64 12.53 -9.49
C THR A 214 0.56 11.03 -9.32
N LEU A 215 0.33 10.25 -10.40
CA LEU A 215 0.15 8.79 -10.31
C LEU A 215 1.39 8.08 -9.74
N ALA A 216 2.60 8.51 -10.12
CA ALA A 216 3.83 7.89 -9.65
C ALA A 216 3.95 7.89 -8.11
N PRO A 217 3.89 9.04 -7.42
CA PRO A 217 3.91 9.05 -5.96
C PRO A 217 2.68 8.38 -5.32
N ILE A 218 1.51 8.38 -5.98
CA ILE A 218 0.31 7.68 -5.49
C ILE A 218 0.54 6.16 -5.50
N ILE A 219 1.10 5.60 -6.57
CA ILE A 219 1.36 4.15 -6.68
C ILE A 219 2.37 3.70 -5.62
N VAL A 220 3.45 4.47 -5.42
CA VAL A 220 4.42 4.20 -4.36
C VAL A 220 3.75 4.21 -2.98
N GLN A 221 2.97 5.26 -2.69
CA GLN A 221 2.25 5.37 -1.42
C GLN A 221 1.21 4.26 -1.25
N ALA A 222 0.58 3.78 -2.32
CA ALA A 222 -0.38 2.68 -2.26
C ALA A 222 0.30 1.36 -1.88
N SER A 223 1.51 1.08 -2.40
CA SER A 223 2.28 -0.11 -2.01
C SER A 223 2.61 -0.10 -0.51
N LEU A 224 3.15 1.02 0.00
CA LEU A 224 3.43 1.20 1.43
C LEU A 224 2.15 1.16 2.28
N GLY A 225 1.06 1.74 1.77
CA GLY A 225 -0.25 1.72 2.39
C GLY A 225 -0.82 0.30 2.54
N MET A 226 -0.60 -0.57 1.56
CA MET A 226 -1.00 -1.99 1.65
C MET A 226 -0.24 -2.72 2.77
N ALA A 227 1.06 -2.50 2.88
CA ALA A 227 1.87 -3.08 3.96
C ALA A 227 1.35 -2.63 5.34
N PHE A 228 1.06 -1.32 5.49
CA PHE A 228 0.47 -0.78 6.70
C PHE A 228 -0.92 -1.37 6.99
N ALA A 229 -1.78 -1.51 5.98
CA ALA A 229 -3.13 -2.04 6.15
C ALA A 229 -3.13 -3.51 6.61
N ILE A 230 -2.19 -4.33 6.09
CA ILE A 230 -2.00 -5.73 6.53
C ILE A 230 -1.51 -5.79 7.98
N LEU A 231 -0.57 -4.92 8.37
CA LEU A 231 -0.12 -4.82 9.76
C LEU A 231 -1.24 -4.36 10.70
N ALA A 232 -2.04 -3.39 10.27
CA ALA A 232 -3.18 -2.88 11.03
C ALA A 232 -4.27 -3.96 11.21
N GLU A 233 -4.58 -4.72 10.14
CA GLU A 233 -5.47 -5.88 10.22
C GLU A 233 -4.96 -6.90 11.23
N ALA A 234 -3.68 -7.28 11.09
CA ALA A 234 -3.07 -8.24 12.00
C ALA A 234 -3.10 -7.76 13.45
N GLY A 235 -2.81 -6.49 13.71
CA GLY A 235 -2.86 -5.89 15.04
C GLY A 235 -4.28 -5.85 15.62
N LEU A 236 -5.28 -5.41 14.86
CA LEU A 236 -6.67 -5.36 15.32
C LEU A 236 -7.26 -6.77 15.53
N SER A 237 -6.93 -7.72 14.66
CA SER A 237 -7.32 -9.12 14.80
C SER A 237 -6.63 -9.78 16.00
N PHE A 238 -5.36 -9.45 16.26
CA PHE A 238 -4.61 -9.89 17.43
C PHE A 238 -5.21 -9.35 18.75
N LEU A 239 -5.70 -8.12 18.75
CA LEU A 239 -6.41 -7.53 19.89
C LEU A 239 -7.85 -8.10 20.06
N GLY A 240 -8.29 -8.98 19.17
CA GLY A 240 -9.61 -9.61 19.25
C GLY A 240 -10.76 -8.77 18.70
N VAL A 241 -10.48 -7.63 18.07
CA VAL A 241 -11.49 -6.70 17.51
C VAL A 241 -11.61 -6.84 15.99
N GLY A 242 -10.79 -7.72 15.37
CA GLY A 242 -10.76 -7.94 13.93
C GLY A 242 -11.87 -8.85 13.41
N ILE A 243 -11.47 -9.80 12.56
CA ILE A 243 -12.38 -10.72 11.87
C ILE A 243 -12.79 -11.87 12.79
N ARG A 244 -14.10 -12.12 12.87
CA ARG A 244 -14.64 -13.18 13.74
C ARG A 244 -14.27 -14.58 13.27
N PRO A 245 -14.00 -15.52 14.21
CA PRO A 245 -13.97 -16.93 13.90
C PRO A 245 -15.27 -17.40 13.22
N PRO A 246 -15.23 -18.43 12.34
CA PRO A 246 -14.13 -19.35 12.09
C PRO A 246 -13.12 -18.90 11.02
N THR A 247 -13.32 -17.71 10.41
CA THR A 247 -12.48 -17.21 9.30
C THR A 247 -11.00 -17.22 9.68
N ALA A 248 -10.18 -17.80 8.80
CA ALA A 248 -8.73 -17.81 8.97
C ALA A 248 -8.13 -16.46 8.57
N THR A 249 -7.43 -15.79 9.51
CA THR A 249 -6.62 -14.59 9.27
C THR A 249 -5.31 -14.75 10.00
N TRP A 250 -4.25 -14.17 9.50
CA TRP A 250 -2.94 -14.28 10.14
C TRP A 250 -2.93 -13.66 11.54
N GLY A 251 -3.55 -12.48 11.71
CA GLY A 251 -3.66 -11.81 13.00
C GLY A 251 -4.51 -12.61 14.01
N GLY A 252 -5.65 -13.16 13.56
CA GLY A 252 -6.49 -14.03 14.40
C GLY A 252 -5.82 -15.35 14.79
N MET A 253 -4.94 -15.88 13.93
CA MET A 253 -4.11 -17.05 14.28
C MET A 253 -3.09 -16.70 15.35
N LEU A 254 -2.41 -15.53 15.26
CA LEU A 254 -1.48 -15.06 16.30
C LEU A 254 -2.17 -14.84 17.65
N GLN A 255 -3.38 -14.27 17.65
CA GLN A 255 -4.16 -14.10 18.89
C GLN A 255 -4.41 -15.42 19.60
N LYS A 256 -4.82 -16.45 18.86
CA LYS A 256 -5.08 -17.78 19.42
C LYS A 256 -3.79 -18.46 19.88
N ALA A 257 -2.71 -18.30 19.13
CA ALA A 257 -1.40 -18.89 19.45
C ALA A 257 -0.87 -18.41 20.81
N LEU A 258 -1.23 -17.23 21.30
CA LEU A 258 -0.76 -16.71 22.61
C LEU A 258 -1.00 -17.68 23.76
N ARG A 259 -2.14 -18.37 23.77
CA ARG A 259 -2.52 -19.31 24.83
C ARG A 259 -1.75 -20.62 24.78
N SER A 260 -1.20 -20.94 23.62
CA SER A 260 -0.58 -22.25 23.35
C SER A 260 0.87 -22.16 22.90
N THR A 261 1.51 -20.96 22.95
CA THR A 261 2.86 -20.72 22.41
C THR A 261 3.92 -21.64 23.00
N GLN A 262 3.83 -21.99 24.29
CA GLN A 262 4.77 -22.89 24.95
C GLN A 262 4.64 -24.36 24.48
N ARG A 263 3.42 -24.77 24.08
CA ARG A 263 3.16 -26.16 23.65
C ARG A 263 3.27 -26.33 22.13
N ALA A 264 2.92 -25.31 21.38
CA ALA A 264 2.90 -25.35 19.91
C ALA A 264 3.39 -24.00 19.33
N PRO A 265 4.70 -23.71 19.34
CA PRO A 265 5.28 -22.47 18.85
C PRO A 265 5.01 -22.23 17.36
N THR A 266 4.80 -23.29 16.60
CA THR A 266 4.48 -23.22 15.15
C THR A 266 3.22 -22.42 14.86
N LEU A 267 2.27 -22.37 15.81
CA LEU A 267 1.02 -21.60 15.68
C LEU A 267 1.24 -20.09 15.56
N SER A 268 2.32 -19.56 16.15
CA SER A 268 2.69 -18.13 16.04
C SER A 268 3.74 -17.88 14.97
N ILE A 269 4.69 -18.80 14.79
CA ILE A 269 5.81 -18.63 13.86
C ILE A 269 5.33 -18.50 12.42
N PHE A 270 4.49 -19.40 11.93
CA PHE A 270 4.11 -19.42 10.52
C PHE A 270 3.21 -18.24 10.09
N PRO A 271 2.16 -17.86 10.84
CA PRO A 271 1.43 -16.63 10.52
C PRO A 271 2.31 -15.39 10.64
N GLY A 272 3.23 -15.34 11.62
CA GLY A 272 4.18 -14.25 11.78
C GLY A 272 5.12 -14.10 10.58
N ILE A 273 5.67 -15.22 10.08
CA ILE A 273 6.50 -15.25 8.87
C ILE A 273 5.68 -14.80 7.65
N ALA A 274 4.44 -15.25 7.50
CA ALA A 274 3.58 -14.87 6.40
C ALA A 274 3.32 -13.34 6.36
N ILE A 275 3.03 -12.73 7.51
CA ILE A 275 2.89 -11.28 7.65
C ILE A 275 4.22 -10.59 7.31
N PHE A 276 5.31 -11.03 7.93
CA PHE A 276 6.64 -10.44 7.74
C PHE A 276 7.06 -10.43 6.27
N LEU A 277 6.98 -11.57 5.60
CA LEU A 277 7.36 -11.71 4.20
C LEU A 277 6.48 -10.87 3.27
N THR A 278 5.18 -10.80 3.53
CA THR A 278 4.25 -9.99 2.72
C THR A 278 4.54 -8.50 2.88
N VAL A 279 4.70 -8.04 4.11
CA VAL A 279 5.00 -6.64 4.42
C VAL A 279 6.36 -6.23 3.87
N LEU A 280 7.39 -7.07 4.06
CA LEU A 280 8.73 -6.85 3.51
C LEU A 280 8.69 -6.72 1.99
N ALA A 281 8.00 -7.65 1.32
CA ALA A 281 7.90 -7.63 -0.14
C ALA A 281 7.15 -6.40 -0.66
N LEU A 282 6.06 -5.98 0.00
CA LEU A 282 5.34 -4.76 -0.36
C LEU A 282 6.18 -3.50 -0.20
N ASN A 283 6.99 -3.40 0.88
CA ASN A 283 7.90 -2.28 1.09
C ASN A 283 9.00 -2.26 0.03
N LEU A 284 9.67 -3.39 -0.24
CA LEU A 284 10.72 -3.47 -1.27
C LEU A 284 10.19 -3.13 -2.66
N VAL A 285 8.98 -3.57 -3.01
CA VAL A 285 8.34 -3.18 -4.28
C VAL A 285 8.00 -1.69 -4.28
N GLY A 286 7.53 -1.14 -3.16
CA GLY A 286 7.27 0.29 -3.01
C GLY A 286 8.52 1.13 -3.21
N ASP A 287 9.64 0.76 -2.60
CA ASP A 287 10.93 1.43 -2.75
C ASP A 287 11.47 1.31 -4.19
N GLY A 288 11.41 0.12 -4.78
CA GLY A 288 11.79 -0.08 -6.19
C GLY A 288 10.94 0.74 -7.17
N LEU A 289 9.64 0.85 -6.91
CA LEU A 289 8.75 1.72 -7.69
C LEU A 289 9.14 3.20 -7.53
N ARG A 290 9.48 3.64 -6.33
CA ARG A 290 9.96 5.00 -6.06
C ARG A 290 11.21 5.30 -6.85
N ASP A 291 12.22 4.42 -6.82
CA ASP A 291 13.50 4.62 -7.50
C ASP A 291 13.35 4.70 -9.02
N VAL A 292 12.47 3.87 -9.59
CA VAL A 292 12.21 3.87 -11.02
C VAL A 292 11.36 5.06 -11.46
N LEU A 293 10.42 5.51 -10.64
CA LEU A 293 9.48 6.59 -10.96
C LEU A 293 10.02 7.99 -10.63
N ASP A 294 11.10 8.12 -9.80
CA ASP A 294 11.68 9.42 -9.45
C ASP A 294 12.50 10.00 -10.62
N PRO A 295 12.11 11.19 -11.17
CA PRO A 295 12.85 11.82 -12.27
C PRO A 295 14.23 12.36 -11.86
N ARG A 296 14.46 12.63 -10.56
CA ARG A 296 15.67 13.28 -10.06
C ARG A 296 16.91 12.36 -10.06
N LEU A 297 16.72 11.06 -9.97
CA LEU A 297 17.79 10.07 -10.07
C LEU A 297 18.34 9.90 -11.49
N ARG A 298 17.66 10.44 -12.51
CA ARG A 298 18.10 10.37 -13.92
C ARG A 298 19.36 11.19 -14.21
N GLY A 299 19.57 12.33 -13.54
CA GLY A 299 20.72 13.21 -13.76
C GLY A 299 22.02 12.61 -13.25
N ARG A 300 22.01 11.94 -12.11
CA ARG A 300 23.21 11.38 -11.48
C ARG A 300 23.81 10.19 -12.22
N LEU A 301 23.00 9.38 -12.88
CA LEU A 301 23.47 8.20 -13.63
C LEU A 301 24.06 8.57 -15.01
N GLN A 302 23.79 9.78 -15.52
CA GLN A 302 24.42 10.27 -16.76
C GLN A 302 25.75 10.97 -16.50
N ASP A 303 25.94 11.62 -15.35
CA ASP A 303 27.21 12.28 -14.99
C ASP A 303 28.30 11.29 -14.54
N GLY A 304 27.92 10.13 -14.01
CA GLY A 304 28.89 9.08 -13.61
C GLY A 304 29.43 8.22 -14.75
N ARG A 305 29.06 8.50 -16.02
CA ARG A 305 29.54 7.82 -17.23
C ARG A 305 30.41 8.74 -18.14
N ARG A 306 30.81 9.89 -17.67
CA ARG A 306 31.82 10.73 -18.29
C ARG A 306 33.10 10.75 -17.39
#